data_198ab000ec579678da8abf4522e7b66d
#
_entry.id   198ab000ec579678da8abf4522e7b66d
#
_cell.length_a   1.000
_cell.length_b   1.000
_cell.length_c   1.000
_cell.angle_alpha   90.00
_cell.angle_beta   90.00
_cell.angle_gamma   90.00
#
_symmetry.space_group_name_H-M   'P 1'
#
loop_
_entity.id
_entity.type
_entity.pdbx_description
1 polymer ?
#
loop_
_entity_poly.entity_id
_entity_poly.type
_entity_poly.pdbx_seq_one_letter_code
_entity_poly.pdbx_strand_id
1 'polypeptide(L)'
;MKKQWWHDKVAYQIYPKSFMDSNGDGIGDLRGIISKLDYLKELGIDILWLSPIYRSPLVDQGYDISDYYAIGEQFGTMEEFDELIAETKKRNMYVLMDLVVNHCSSEHEWFKKAMADPEGEYGDYFYIRESKNGQPINNARSYFGGNIWEPIPGTNKYYLHMFAKEQPDLNWENPKVRQEIYKMVNWWLDKGLAGFRIDAIINIKKNLDFPMLEPDGLDGLAFCTKTLGTKDGVSEMLGELKRETFDKHGAFTVGEVFNITDDDLSDFIGENGYFSTIFDFSTELLSAGEHGWYDAPDVAFPAWKKAIFHAQDQAYGCGFESNIIENHDEPRGASRYLPVYARNSCGTKMLGTMSLLLRGLPFIFQGQEIGMTNTNWQSVDEFDDLNTVDQYHLALKAGLSEKDALDKIGRLSRDNARTPMQWNTSSNAGFTTGIPWLRLNDNYPDVNVAAQEKDTDSVLNYYKKLIALRKSDTYKDIFTYGKTIPVFLEKEMLMAYCREKDDKRILVLGNFGEKKEALHLSAEPKKLLLSNMNRTEIGQDIILAPQESAVVLL
;
A
#
# COMPACT_ATOMS: atom_id res chain seq x y z
N MET A 1 25.35 -7.76 -3.25
CA MET A 1 24.15 -8.01 -2.44
C MET A 1 23.97 -9.51 -2.24
N LYS A 2 23.82 -9.96 -1.00
CA LYS A 2 23.58 -11.36 -0.66
C LYS A 2 22.16 -11.76 -1.06
N LYS A 3 21.99 -12.94 -1.68
CA LYS A 3 20.67 -13.45 -2.10
C LYS A 3 19.82 -13.74 -0.86
N GLN A 4 18.57 -13.20 -0.85
CA GLN A 4 17.57 -13.44 0.17
C GLN A 4 16.45 -14.30 -0.39
N TRP A 5 15.70 -15.00 0.47
CA TRP A 5 14.63 -15.92 0.09
C TRP A 5 13.45 -15.24 -0.62
N TRP A 6 13.25 -13.95 -0.34
CA TRP A 6 12.10 -13.17 -0.83
C TRP A 6 12.38 -12.43 -2.16
N HIS A 7 13.64 -12.31 -2.62
CA HIS A 7 14.02 -11.48 -3.78
C HIS A 7 13.26 -11.82 -5.06
N ASP A 8 12.98 -13.12 -5.32
CA ASP A 8 12.32 -13.61 -6.52
C ASP A 8 10.82 -13.87 -6.35
N LYS A 9 10.23 -13.39 -5.24
CA LYS A 9 8.83 -13.62 -4.91
C LYS A 9 7.92 -12.56 -5.52
N VAL A 10 6.60 -12.84 -5.46
CA VAL A 10 5.51 -11.92 -5.77
C VAL A 10 4.59 -11.88 -4.57
N ALA A 11 4.32 -10.67 -4.08
CA ALA A 11 3.45 -10.44 -2.95
C ALA A 11 2.04 -10.01 -3.41
N TYR A 12 1.06 -10.32 -2.57
CA TYR A 12 -0.33 -9.94 -2.77
C TYR A 12 -0.90 -9.39 -1.46
N GLN A 13 -1.43 -8.17 -1.52
CA GLN A 13 -2.11 -7.57 -0.39
C GLN A 13 -3.58 -8.00 -0.36
N ILE A 14 -4.00 -8.51 0.78
CA ILE A 14 -5.39 -8.76 1.12
C ILE A 14 -5.87 -7.70 2.10
N TYR A 15 -6.96 -7.02 1.77
CA TYR A 15 -7.76 -6.23 2.70
C TYR A 15 -8.87 -7.13 3.23
N PRO A 16 -8.70 -7.77 4.42
CA PRO A 16 -9.52 -8.90 4.85
C PRO A 16 -11.01 -8.58 4.84
N LYS A 17 -11.40 -7.39 5.31
CA LYS A 17 -12.78 -6.92 5.41
C LYS A 17 -13.54 -6.99 4.08
N SER A 18 -12.84 -6.91 2.94
CA SER A 18 -13.41 -6.87 1.58
C SER A 18 -12.98 -8.02 0.67
N PHE A 19 -12.29 -9.03 1.18
CA PHE A 19 -11.77 -10.09 0.31
C PHE A 19 -12.78 -11.21 0.06
N MET A 20 -13.25 -11.89 1.09
CA MET A 20 -14.26 -12.94 1.00
C MET A 20 -14.90 -13.16 2.37
N ASP A 21 -16.21 -13.05 2.43
CA ASP A 21 -17.03 -13.34 3.59
C ASP A 21 -17.51 -14.81 3.54
N SER A 22 -17.21 -15.59 4.57
CA SER A 22 -17.56 -17.00 4.65
C SER A 22 -18.82 -17.27 5.47
N ASN A 23 -19.21 -16.34 6.36
CA ASN A 23 -20.28 -16.51 7.32
C ASN A 23 -21.56 -15.76 6.98
N GLY A 24 -21.49 -14.79 6.04
CA GLY A 24 -22.65 -14.03 5.54
C GLY A 24 -22.99 -12.80 6.37
N ASP A 25 -22.08 -12.28 7.17
CA ASP A 25 -22.29 -11.06 7.98
C ASP A 25 -21.97 -9.76 7.21
N GLY A 26 -21.44 -9.86 6.01
CA GLY A 26 -21.08 -8.74 5.14
C GLY A 26 -19.64 -8.29 5.27
N ILE A 27 -18.84 -8.94 6.12
CA ILE A 27 -17.43 -8.64 6.38
C ILE A 27 -16.59 -9.86 5.99
N GLY A 28 -15.51 -9.65 5.24
CA GLY A 28 -14.58 -10.71 4.89
C GLY A 28 -13.79 -11.21 6.10
N ASP A 29 -13.45 -12.50 6.10
CA ASP A 29 -12.89 -13.20 7.25
C ASP A 29 -11.74 -14.17 6.90
N LEU A 30 -11.10 -14.74 7.92
CA LEU A 30 -9.98 -15.67 7.77
C LEU A 30 -10.39 -16.95 7.02
N ARG A 31 -11.60 -17.47 7.25
CA ARG A 31 -12.14 -18.62 6.53
C ARG A 31 -12.32 -18.31 5.05
N GLY A 32 -12.80 -17.12 4.75
CA GLY A 32 -12.90 -16.62 3.38
C GLY A 32 -11.53 -16.56 2.70
N ILE A 33 -10.49 -16.05 3.38
CA ILE A 33 -9.12 -16.03 2.87
C ILE A 33 -8.62 -17.46 2.62
N ILE A 34 -8.78 -18.37 3.58
CA ILE A 34 -8.37 -19.78 3.44
C ILE A 34 -9.04 -20.43 2.22
N SER A 35 -10.31 -20.13 1.98
CA SER A 35 -11.07 -20.67 0.82
C SER A 35 -10.51 -20.24 -0.54
N LYS A 36 -9.72 -19.17 -0.59
CA LYS A 36 -9.15 -18.58 -1.81
C LYS A 36 -7.65 -18.81 -1.98
N LEU A 37 -7.01 -19.57 -1.11
CA LEU A 37 -5.56 -19.81 -1.19
C LEU A 37 -5.14 -20.52 -2.47
N ASP A 38 -5.96 -21.42 -3.02
CA ASP A 38 -5.65 -22.09 -4.27
C ASP A 38 -5.71 -21.12 -5.46
N TYR A 39 -6.69 -20.21 -5.49
CA TYR A 39 -6.75 -19.13 -6.47
C TYR A 39 -5.47 -18.27 -6.44
N LEU A 40 -5.04 -17.83 -5.25
CA LEU A 40 -3.82 -17.04 -5.09
C LEU A 40 -2.56 -17.82 -5.51
N LYS A 41 -2.52 -19.11 -5.20
CA LYS A 41 -1.43 -19.99 -5.63
C LYS A 41 -1.37 -20.15 -7.15
N GLU A 42 -2.52 -20.33 -7.79
CA GLU A 42 -2.63 -20.42 -9.26
C GLU A 42 -2.30 -19.11 -9.96
N LEU A 43 -2.60 -17.97 -9.34
CA LEU A 43 -2.17 -16.65 -9.81
C LEU A 43 -0.64 -16.53 -9.79
N GLY A 44 0.05 -17.30 -8.94
CA GLY A 44 1.51 -17.34 -8.82
C GLY A 44 2.05 -16.57 -7.61
N ILE A 45 1.19 -16.26 -6.63
CA ILE A 45 1.55 -15.52 -5.41
C ILE A 45 2.37 -16.37 -4.46
N ASP A 46 3.34 -15.75 -3.81
CA ASP A 46 4.22 -16.36 -2.81
C ASP A 46 4.04 -15.77 -1.40
N ILE A 47 3.75 -14.49 -1.31
CA ILE A 47 3.66 -13.76 -0.03
C ILE A 47 2.28 -13.10 0.04
N LEU A 48 1.57 -13.32 1.15
CA LEU A 48 0.33 -12.64 1.48
C LEU A 48 0.60 -11.57 2.53
N TRP A 49 0.27 -10.32 2.24
CA TRP A 49 0.21 -9.26 3.23
C TRP A 49 -1.26 -9.05 3.61
N LEU A 50 -1.57 -9.26 4.88
CA LEU A 50 -2.89 -9.01 5.45
C LEU A 50 -2.89 -7.62 6.09
N SER A 51 -3.78 -6.72 5.66
CA SER A 51 -4.12 -5.52 6.43
C SER A 51 -4.64 -5.92 7.81
N PRO A 52 -4.69 -5.02 8.82
CA PRO A 52 -4.87 -5.42 10.21
C PRO A 52 -6.07 -6.33 10.46
N ILE A 53 -5.83 -7.41 11.19
CA ILE A 53 -6.86 -8.39 11.65
C ILE A 53 -6.91 -8.49 13.17
N TYR A 54 -6.18 -7.64 13.87
CA TYR A 54 -6.20 -7.57 15.32
C TYR A 54 -7.56 -7.14 15.86
N ARG A 55 -7.80 -7.33 17.17
CA ARG A 55 -8.97 -6.76 17.82
C ARG A 55 -8.91 -5.23 17.76
N SER A 56 -9.96 -4.63 17.20
CA SER A 56 -10.07 -3.20 16.96
C SER A 56 -11.53 -2.77 17.01
N PRO A 57 -11.83 -1.56 17.49
CA PRO A 57 -13.14 -0.91 17.31
C PRO A 57 -13.45 -0.54 15.85
N LEU A 58 -12.47 -0.61 14.94
CA LEU A 58 -12.59 -0.27 13.51
C LEU A 58 -12.88 1.21 13.22
N VAL A 59 -12.44 2.13 14.07
CA VAL A 59 -12.55 3.57 13.80
C VAL A 59 -11.76 3.94 12.55
N ASP A 60 -10.56 3.38 12.40
CA ASP A 60 -9.74 3.47 11.19
C ASP A 60 -9.50 2.05 10.61
N GLN A 61 -10.58 1.32 10.41
CA GLN A 61 -10.64 0.04 9.69
C GLN A 61 -9.62 -1.02 10.15
N GLY A 62 -9.25 -1.01 11.45
CA GLY A 62 -8.34 -1.97 12.04
C GLY A 62 -6.97 -1.40 12.42
N TYR A 63 -6.64 -0.18 11.98
CA TYR A 63 -5.41 0.52 12.37
C TYR A 63 -5.49 1.13 13.77
N ASP A 64 -6.64 1.06 14.44
CA ASP A 64 -6.88 1.40 15.85
C ASP A 64 -6.91 0.13 16.71
N ILE A 65 -5.74 -0.45 17.01
CA ILE A 65 -5.61 -1.76 17.67
C ILE A 65 -5.88 -1.65 19.16
N SER A 66 -6.87 -2.40 19.66
CA SER A 66 -7.23 -2.47 21.09
C SER A 66 -6.62 -3.66 21.83
N ASP A 67 -6.18 -4.71 21.11
CA ASP A 67 -5.45 -5.84 21.66
C ASP A 67 -4.54 -6.45 20.58
N TYR A 68 -3.23 -6.34 20.79
CA TYR A 68 -2.21 -6.85 19.87
C TYR A 68 -2.07 -8.37 19.84
N TYR A 69 -2.65 -9.08 20.81
CA TYR A 69 -2.53 -10.55 20.95
C TYR A 69 -3.80 -11.30 20.55
N ALA A 70 -4.83 -10.60 20.10
CA ALA A 70 -6.12 -11.17 19.73
C ALA A 70 -6.49 -10.84 18.28
N ILE A 71 -7.15 -11.79 17.61
CA ILE A 71 -7.83 -11.58 16.34
C ILE A 71 -9.16 -10.86 16.61
N GLY A 72 -9.55 -9.92 15.74
CA GLY A 72 -10.86 -9.27 15.78
C GLY A 72 -11.97 -10.28 15.52
N GLU A 73 -13.02 -10.27 16.34
CA GLU A 73 -14.11 -11.25 16.28
C GLU A 73 -14.78 -11.33 14.91
N GLN A 74 -14.83 -10.20 14.20
CA GLN A 74 -15.34 -10.10 12.83
C GLN A 74 -14.46 -10.80 11.80
N PHE A 75 -13.17 -11.01 12.09
CA PHE A 75 -12.24 -11.68 11.17
C PHE A 75 -12.07 -13.17 11.49
N GLY A 76 -12.50 -13.61 12.67
CA GLY A 76 -12.40 -14.99 13.08
C GLY A 76 -11.69 -15.21 14.42
N THR A 77 -11.04 -16.35 14.56
CA THR A 77 -10.40 -16.79 15.82
C THR A 77 -8.89 -16.98 15.64
N MET A 78 -8.18 -17.15 16.77
CA MET A 78 -6.76 -17.48 16.75
C MET A 78 -6.49 -18.86 16.14
N GLU A 79 -7.42 -19.83 16.34
CA GLU A 79 -7.34 -21.16 15.74
C GLU A 79 -7.46 -21.08 14.20
N GLU A 80 -8.31 -20.20 13.69
CA GLU A 80 -8.45 -19.96 12.25
C GLU A 80 -7.21 -19.26 11.67
N PHE A 81 -6.59 -18.36 12.43
CA PHE A 81 -5.30 -17.80 12.06
C PHE A 81 -4.20 -18.88 12.02
N ASP A 82 -4.12 -19.74 13.03
CA ASP A 82 -3.16 -20.84 13.03
C ASP A 82 -3.41 -21.81 11.85
N GLU A 83 -4.67 -22.05 11.47
CA GLU A 83 -5.03 -22.78 10.26
C GLU A 83 -4.56 -22.07 8.98
N LEU A 84 -4.76 -20.75 8.87
CA LEU A 84 -4.27 -19.97 7.73
C LEU A 84 -2.75 -20.12 7.56
N ILE A 85 -1.98 -20.01 8.65
CA ILE A 85 -0.52 -20.21 8.62
C ILE A 85 -0.17 -21.64 8.15
N ALA A 86 -0.89 -22.64 8.62
CA ALA A 86 -0.66 -24.03 8.23
C ALA A 86 -1.00 -24.28 6.76
N GLU A 87 -2.12 -23.73 6.25
CA GLU A 87 -2.58 -23.90 4.88
C GLU A 87 -1.72 -23.13 3.87
N THR A 88 -1.25 -21.94 4.21
CA THR A 88 -0.29 -21.19 3.38
C THR A 88 1.04 -21.92 3.29
N LYS A 89 1.54 -22.45 4.40
CA LYS A 89 2.79 -23.24 4.43
C LYS A 89 2.71 -24.50 3.54
N LYS A 90 1.58 -25.21 3.52
CA LYS A 90 1.37 -26.37 2.61
C LYS A 90 1.51 -25.98 1.13
N ARG A 91 1.19 -24.73 0.79
CA ARG A 91 1.26 -24.18 -0.57
C ARG A 91 2.59 -23.48 -0.87
N ASN A 92 3.57 -23.54 0.04
CA ASN A 92 4.82 -22.77 -0.03
C ASN A 92 4.55 -21.26 -0.20
N MET A 93 3.62 -20.76 0.57
CA MET A 93 3.28 -19.33 0.67
C MET A 93 3.63 -18.82 2.07
N TYR A 94 3.87 -17.54 2.18
CA TYR A 94 4.29 -16.84 3.38
C TYR A 94 3.24 -15.80 3.77
N VAL A 95 3.07 -15.52 5.05
CA VAL A 95 2.12 -14.52 5.55
C VAL A 95 2.87 -13.40 6.25
N LEU A 96 2.52 -12.16 5.89
CA LEU A 96 2.88 -10.94 6.60
C LEU A 96 1.61 -10.37 7.22
N MET A 97 1.74 -9.82 8.42
CA MET A 97 0.71 -8.96 9.01
C MET A 97 1.15 -7.50 8.98
N ASP A 98 0.21 -6.62 9.20
CA ASP A 98 0.50 -5.21 9.43
C ASP A 98 1.01 -5.00 10.86
N LEU A 99 2.07 -4.23 11.03
CA LEU A 99 2.62 -3.85 12.33
C LEU A 99 2.34 -2.38 12.57
N VAL A 100 1.29 -2.09 13.34
CA VAL A 100 0.84 -0.74 13.68
C VAL A 100 1.34 -0.40 15.06
N VAL A 101 2.41 0.39 15.17
CA VAL A 101 3.09 0.67 16.44
C VAL A 101 3.42 2.14 16.66
N ASN A 102 3.01 3.04 15.75
CA ASN A 102 3.04 4.47 16.04
C ASN A 102 2.00 4.84 17.11
N HIS A 103 0.85 4.19 17.08
CA HIS A 103 -0.31 4.46 17.94
C HIS A 103 -1.01 3.14 18.30
N CYS A 104 -1.94 3.20 19.22
CA CYS A 104 -2.90 2.12 19.48
C CYS A 104 -4.32 2.69 19.56
N SER A 105 -5.33 1.86 19.82
CA SER A 105 -6.70 2.34 20.03
C SER A 105 -6.86 3.05 21.38
N SER A 106 -7.77 4.02 21.45
CA SER A 106 -8.26 4.55 22.73
C SER A 106 -8.93 3.49 23.59
N GLU A 107 -9.36 2.36 23.00
CA GLU A 107 -9.89 1.21 23.69
C GLU A 107 -8.81 0.22 24.18
N HIS A 108 -7.54 0.46 23.89
CA HIS A 108 -6.43 -0.34 24.38
C HIS A 108 -6.29 -0.21 25.89
N GLU A 109 -5.97 -1.30 26.59
CA GLU A 109 -5.83 -1.32 28.06
C GLU A 109 -4.82 -0.28 28.58
N TRP A 110 -3.73 -0.07 27.86
CA TRP A 110 -2.70 0.92 28.21
C TRP A 110 -3.29 2.33 28.24
N PHE A 111 -4.05 2.71 27.22
CA PHE A 111 -4.64 4.04 27.15
C PHE A 111 -5.74 4.25 28.20
N LYS A 112 -6.59 3.24 28.44
CA LYS A 112 -7.60 3.30 29.51
C LYS A 112 -6.97 3.53 30.88
N LYS A 113 -5.85 2.87 31.17
CA LYS A 113 -5.08 3.08 32.40
C LYS A 113 -4.44 4.46 32.46
N ALA A 114 -3.89 4.95 31.32
CA ALA A 114 -3.34 6.29 31.22
C ALA A 114 -4.40 7.38 31.45
N MET A 115 -5.63 7.19 30.95
CA MET A 115 -6.73 8.15 31.18
C MET A 115 -7.25 8.10 32.62
N ALA A 116 -7.20 6.95 33.28
CA ALA A 116 -7.57 6.83 34.68
C ALA A 116 -6.54 7.47 35.63
N ASP A 117 -5.25 7.45 35.27
CA ASP A 117 -4.15 8.07 36.02
C ASP A 117 -3.07 8.60 35.05
N PRO A 118 -3.24 9.82 34.54
CA PRO A 118 -2.27 10.41 33.60
C PRO A 118 -0.87 10.69 34.19
N GLU A 119 -0.70 10.66 35.51
CA GLU A 119 0.58 10.78 36.20
C GLU A 119 1.19 9.41 36.55
N GLY A 120 0.45 8.34 36.35
CA GLY A 120 0.87 6.98 36.64
C GLY A 120 1.77 6.38 35.57
N GLU A 121 2.15 5.12 35.75
CA GLU A 121 3.05 4.39 34.89
C GLU A 121 2.60 4.38 33.40
N TYR A 122 1.30 4.22 33.15
CA TYR A 122 0.75 4.17 31.79
C TYR A 122 0.57 5.55 31.16
N GLY A 123 0.56 6.64 31.94
CA GLY A 123 0.60 8.00 31.40
C GLY A 123 1.85 8.24 30.55
N ASP A 124 2.99 7.66 30.95
CA ASP A 124 4.25 7.74 30.21
C ASP A 124 4.30 6.86 28.94
N TYR A 125 3.29 6.00 28.71
CA TYR A 125 3.16 5.23 27.47
C TYR A 125 2.71 6.08 26.29
N PHE A 126 2.19 7.28 26.56
CA PHE A 126 1.65 8.21 25.59
C PHE A 126 2.29 9.59 25.72
N TYR A 127 2.21 10.39 24.67
CA TYR A 127 2.63 11.80 24.75
C TYR A 127 1.53 12.63 25.41
N ILE A 128 1.55 12.75 26.72
CA ILE A 128 0.65 13.60 27.51
C ILE A 128 1.38 14.87 27.90
N ARG A 129 0.78 16.04 27.69
CA ARG A 129 1.34 17.36 28.01
C ARG A 129 0.33 18.25 28.71
N GLU A 130 0.84 19.05 29.63
CA GLU A 130 0.05 20.06 30.33
C GLU A 130 -0.11 21.31 29.47
N SER A 131 -1.36 21.78 29.32
CA SER A 131 -1.66 23.07 28.68
C SER A 131 -1.41 24.24 29.63
N LYS A 132 -0.74 25.29 29.13
CA LYS A 132 -0.47 26.49 29.90
C LYS A 132 -1.67 27.45 29.96
N ASN A 133 -2.59 27.36 29.02
CA ASN A 133 -3.69 28.33 28.84
C ASN A 133 -5.03 27.70 28.45
N GLY A 134 -5.16 26.38 28.58
CA GLY A 134 -6.36 25.63 28.18
C GLY A 134 -6.52 25.46 26.67
N GLN A 135 -5.46 25.74 25.90
CA GLN A 135 -5.41 25.52 24.45
C GLN A 135 -4.54 24.31 24.12
N PRO A 136 -4.67 23.71 22.92
CA PRO A 136 -3.75 22.68 22.43
C PRO A 136 -2.29 23.09 22.55
N ILE A 137 -1.39 22.13 22.68
CA ILE A 137 0.04 22.37 22.93
C ILE A 137 0.70 23.10 21.76
N ASN A 138 0.30 22.78 20.53
CA ASN A 138 0.67 23.51 19.32
C ASN A 138 -0.47 23.48 18.28
N ASN A 139 -0.22 24.06 17.10
CA ASN A 139 -1.19 24.14 16.01
C ASN A 139 -0.94 23.10 14.91
N ALA A 140 -0.47 21.91 15.24
CA ALA A 140 -0.32 20.87 14.24
C ALA A 140 -1.67 20.22 13.89
N ARG A 141 -1.88 19.95 12.59
CA ARG A 141 -3.07 19.30 12.03
C ARG A 141 -2.84 17.81 11.87
N SER A 142 -3.81 16.99 12.32
CA SER A 142 -3.87 15.55 12.13
C SER A 142 -3.96 15.16 10.64
N TYR A 143 -3.55 13.94 10.33
CA TYR A 143 -3.76 13.34 8.98
C TYR A 143 -5.24 13.31 8.57
N PHE A 144 -6.16 13.21 9.55
CA PHE A 144 -7.61 13.14 9.32
C PHE A 144 -8.34 14.44 9.68
N GLY A 145 -7.61 15.56 9.75
CA GLY A 145 -8.16 16.86 10.09
C GLY A 145 -8.20 17.15 11.58
N GLY A 146 -8.43 18.42 11.93
CA GLY A 146 -8.40 18.87 13.33
C GLY A 146 -6.99 18.98 13.92
N ASN A 147 -6.91 19.37 15.21
CA ASN A 147 -5.63 19.45 15.92
C ASN A 147 -5.17 18.08 16.41
N ILE A 148 -3.86 17.84 16.47
CA ILE A 148 -3.27 16.58 16.98
C ILE A 148 -3.32 16.43 18.51
N TRP A 149 -3.79 17.42 19.24
CA TRP A 149 -3.87 17.41 20.69
C TRP A 149 -5.32 17.39 21.16
N GLU A 150 -5.73 16.29 21.80
CA GLU A 150 -7.07 16.12 22.34
C GLU A 150 -7.08 16.31 23.87
N PRO A 151 -8.01 17.10 24.45
CA PRO A 151 -8.05 17.35 25.87
C PRO A 151 -8.46 16.10 26.67
N ILE A 152 -7.79 15.89 27.81
CA ILE A 152 -8.16 14.86 28.77
C ILE A 152 -9.23 15.42 29.71
N PRO A 153 -10.46 14.89 29.72
CA PRO A 153 -11.55 15.39 30.52
C PRO A 153 -11.22 15.52 32.01
N GLY A 154 -11.59 16.66 32.63
CA GLY A 154 -11.37 16.90 34.05
C GLY A 154 -9.94 17.31 34.44
N THR A 155 -9.07 17.52 33.47
CA THR A 155 -7.67 17.95 33.66
C THR A 155 -7.34 19.15 32.79
N ASN A 156 -6.12 19.73 32.95
CA ASN A 156 -5.54 20.69 32.03
C ASN A 156 -4.56 20.06 31.05
N LYS A 157 -4.65 18.75 30.81
CA LYS A 157 -3.75 17.99 29.97
C LYS A 157 -4.36 17.60 28.65
N TYR A 158 -3.49 17.35 27.69
CA TYR A 158 -3.80 16.88 26.35
C TYR A 158 -2.94 15.66 26.01
N TYR A 159 -3.49 14.73 25.27
CA TYR A 159 -2.73 13.63 24.65
C TYR A 159 -2.56 13.86 23.15
N LEU A 160 -1.49 13.32 22.61
CA LEU A 160 -1.13 13.41 21.20
C LEU A 160 -1.79 12.28 20.38
N HIS A 161 -2.31 12.64 19.20
CA HIS A 161 -2.72 11.72 18.16
C HIS A 161 -2.40 12.30 16.78
N MET A 162 -1.59 11.64 15.97
CA MET A 162 -1.32 12.12 14.60
C MET A 162 -2.41 11.72 13.61
N PHE A 163 -3.17 10.67 13.90
CA PHE A 163 -4.32 10.17 13.13
C PHE A 163 -5.64 10.55 13.83
N ALA A 164 -6.63 9.67 13.89
CA ALA A 164 -7.87 9.95 14.62
C ALA A 164 -7.62 10.14 16.12
N LYS A 165 -8.48 10.91 16.81
CA LYS A 165 -8.37 11.07 18.27
C LYS A 165 -8.51 9.75 19.04
N GLU A 166 -9.13 8.75 18.42
CA GLU A 166 -9.21 7.39 18.92
C GLU A 166 -7.92 6.56 18.71
N GLN A 167 -6.87 7.18 18.11
CA GLN A 167 -5.57 6.56 17.84
C GLN A 167 -4.44 7.31 18.58
N PRO A 168 -4.39 7.26 19.94
CA PRO A 168 -3.34 7.95 20.71
C PRO A 168 -1.95 7.40 20.38
N ASP A 169 -1.00 8.30 20.14
CA ASP A 169 0.36 7.99 19.77
C ASP A 169 1.17 7.41 20.94
N LEU A 170 1.84 6.29 20.70
CA LEU A 170 2.71 5.61 21.65
C LEU A 170 4.03 6.37 21.84
N ASN A 171 4.46 6.51 23.08
CA ASN A 171 5.69 7.19 23.45
C ASN A 171 6.92 6.28 23.25
N TRP A 172 7.50 6.29 22.06
CA TRP A 172 8.69 5.50 21.73
C TRP A 172 9.96 5.94 22.47
N GLU A 173 9.99 7.11 23.10
CA GLU A 173 11.07 7.49 24.01
C GLU A 173 11.10 6.62 25.27
N ASN A 174 9.92 6.06 25.67
CA ASN A 174 9.81 5.19 26.83
C ASN A 174 10.30 3.77 26.47
N PRO A 175 11.38 3.27 27.10
CA PRO A 175 11.90 1.94 26.82
C PRO A 175 10.93 0.80 27.18
N LYS A 176 10.00 1.02 28.13
CA LYS A 176 8.97 0.02 28.47
C LYS A 176 8.01 -0.19 27.31
N VAL A 177 7.59 0.88 26.62
CA VAL A 177 6.75 0.80 25.43
C VAL A 177 7.46 -0.02 24.35
N ARG A 178 8.73 0.29 24.07
CA ARG A 178 9.52 -0.47 23.08
C ARG A 178 9.61 -1.95 23.44
N GLN A 179 9.85 -2.28 24.71
CA GLN A 179 9.94 -3.66 25.16
C GLN A 179 8.63 -4.43 24.99
N GLU A 180 7.48 -3.81 25.27
CA GLU A 180 6.17 -4.44 25.05
C GLU A 180 5.92 -4.68 23.54
N ILE A 181 6.30 -3.73 22.69
CA ILE A 181 6.24 -3.88 21.23
C ILE A 181 7.14 -5.05 20.78
N TYR A 182 8.39 -5.14 21.26
CA TYR A 182 9.29 -6.22 20.87
C TYR A 182 8.80 -7.60 21.32
N LYS A 183 8.20 -7.70 22.49
CA LYS A 183 7.53 -8.92 22.94
C LYS A 183 6.42 -9.35 21.99
N MET A 184 5.56 -8.42 21.62
CA MET A 184 4.43 -8.67 20.72
C MET A 184 4.92 -9.10 19.33
N VAL A 185 5.89 -8.41 18.75
CA VAL A 185 6.46 -8.75 17.43
C VAL A 185 7.07 -10.16 17.44
N ASN A 186 7.89 -10.48 18.45
CA ASN A 186 8.48 -11.82 18.57
C ASN A 186 7.41 -12.91 18.75
N TRP A 187 6.35 -12.63 19.52
CA TRP A 187 5.26 -13.58 19.74
C TRP A 187 4.55 -13.96 18.42
N TRP A 188 4.29 -12.97 17.54
CA TRP A 188 3.70 -13.24 16.23
C TRP A 188 4.65 -13.99 15.30
N LEU A 189 5.95 -13.65 15.32
CA LEU A 189 6.95 -14.36 14.54
C LEU A 189 7.11 -15.82 15.00
N ASP A 190 7.04 -16.08 16.31
CA ASP A 190 7.04 -17.43 16.88
C ASP A 190 5.80 -18.24 16.46
N LYS A 191 4.65 -17.60 16.19
CA LYS A 191 3.45 -18.24 15.64
C LYS A 191 3.60 -18.64 14.16
N GLY A 192 4.66 -18.21 13.48
CA GLY A 192 4.98 -18.64 12.12
C GLY A 192 4.75 -17.59 11.04
N LEU A 193 4.58 -16.32 11.41
CA LEU A 193 4.63 -15.23 10.44
C LEU A 193 6.01 -15.17 9.77
N ALA A 194 6.02 -14.86 8.48
CA ALA A 194 7.27 -14.62 7.74
C ALA A 194 7.82 -13.20 7.96
N GLY A 195 7.03 -12.30 8.50
CA GLY A 195 7.40 -10.92 8.77
C GLY A 195 6.24 -9.96 8.81
N PHE A 196 6.53 -8.67 8.57
CA PHE A 196 5.56 -7.59 8.69
C PHE A 196 5.68 -6.54 7.58
N ARG A 197 4.54 -5.94 7.22
CA ARG A 197 4.50 -4.57 6.70
C ARG A 197 4.40 -3.65 7.90
N ILE A 198 5.23 -2.61 7.95
CA ILE A 198 5.34 -1.75 9.11
C ILE A 198 4.72 -0.40 8.77
N ASP A 199 3.62 -0.11 9.46
CA ASP A 199 2.75 1.05 9.27
C ASP A 199 3.37 2.34 9.79
N ALA A 200 3.29 3.41 9.01
CA ALA A 200 3.60 4.79 9.40
C ALA A 200 4.87 4.95 10.28
N ILE A 201 5.87 4.14 10.06
CA ILE A 201 6.95 3.87 11.02
C ILE A 201 7.85 5.07 11.30
N ILE A 202 7.98 6.00 10.37
CA ILE A 202 8.77 7.22 10.61
C ILE A 202 8.10 8.17 11.63
N ASN A 203 6.81 8.01 11.85
CA ASN A 203 6.06 8.83 12.79
C ASN A 203 6.39 8.53 14.26
N ILE A 204 7.09 7.42 14.57
CA ILE A 204 7.43 7.06 15.95
C ILE A 204 8.33 8.07 16.65
N LYS A 205 9.14 8.85 15.90
CA LYS A 205 10.01 9.88 16.45
C LYS A 205 9.37 11.26 16.31
N LYS A 206 9.13 11.92 17.45
CA LYS A 206 8.55 13.26 17.53
C LYS A 206 9.61 14.30 17.86
N ASN A 207 9.41 15.55 17.43
CA ASN A 207 10.08 16.70 18.01
C ASN A 207 9.42 17.02 19.36
N LEU A 208 10.09 16.69 20.45
CA LEU A 208 9.54 16.77 21.80
C LEU A 208 9.29 18.19 22.32
N ASP A 209 9.83 19.20 21.64
CA ASP A 209 9.59 20.62 21.97
C ASP A 209 8.19 21.08 21.53
N PHE A 210 7.57 20.35 20.60
CA PHE A 210 6.26 20.65 20.02
C PHE A 210 6.05 22.16 19.74
N PRO A 211 6.91 22.79 18.93
CA PRO A 211 6.83 24.23 18.69
C PRO A 211 5.54 24.61 17.96
N MET A 212 5.14 25.88 18.09
CA MET A 212 4.15 26.47 17.19
C MET A 212 4.71 26.46 15.76
N LEU A 213 3.89 26.06 14.81
CA LEU A 213 4.25 25.89 13.40
C LEU A 213 3.66 27.00 12.54
N GLU A 214 4.32 27.30 11.41
CA GLU A 214 3.75 28.20 10.41
C GLU A 214 2.55 27.49 9.74
N PRO A 215 1.33 28.07 9.80
CA PRO A 215 0.14 27.47 9.20
C PRO A 215 0.29 27.24 7.70
N ASP A 216 -0.27 26.15 7.21
CA ASP A 216 -0.28 25.78 5.78
C ASP A 216 -1.69 25.55 5.23
N GLY A 217 -2.73 25.81 6.03
CA GLY A 217 -4.12 25.67 5.66
C GLY A 217 -5.00 26.83 6.12
N LEU A 218 -6.23 26.87 5.59
CA LEU A 218 -7.25 27.89 5.91
C LEU A 218 -7.77 27.77 7.35
N ASP A 219 -7.48 26.67 8.02
CA ASP A 219 -7.86 26.38 9.40
C ASP A 219 -6.88 26.96 10.45
N GLY A 220 -5.78 27.58 10.01
CA GLY A 220 -4.74 28.10 10.89
C GLY A 220 -3.83 27.04 11.51
N LEU A 221 -3.93 25.80 11.03
CA LEU A 221 -3.11 24.67 11.44
C LEU A 221 -1.98 24.42 10.43
N ALA A 222 -0.99 23.62 10.85
CA ALA A 222 0.11 23.15 10.01
C ALA A 222 0.16 21.63 10.01
N PHE A 223 0.44 21.02 8.87
CA PHE A 223 0.41 19.56 8.72
C PHE A 223 1.36 18.87 9.71
N CYS A 224 0.91 17.79 10.34
CA CYS A 224 1.58 17.16 11.48
C CYS A 224 2.96 16.58 11.17
N THR A 225 3.29 16.29 9.92
CA THR A 225 4.64 15.81 9.56
C THR A 225 5.75 16.79 9.94
N LYS A 226 5.44 18.09 10.08
CA LYS A 226 6.36 19.11 10.59
C LYS A 226 6.72 18.94 12.07
N THR A 227 6.00 18.06 12.80
CA THR A 227 6.28 17.72 14.20
C THR A 227 7.17 16.48 14.36
N LEU A 228 7.54 15.83 13.27
CA LEU A 228 8.41 14.66 13.32
C LEU A 228 9.82 15.04 13.77
N GLY A 229 10.48 14.12 14.44
CA GLY A 229 11.86 14.27 14.88
C GLY A 229 12.86 14.16 13.73
N THR A 230 14.13 14.33 14.09
CA THR A 230 15.20 14.16 13.10
C THR A 230 15.37 12.69 12.73
N LYS A 231 15.85 12.45 11.52
CA LYS A 231 16.19 11.14 10.99
C LYS A 231 17.10 10.34 11.95
N ASP A 232 18.11 10.96 12.54
CA ASP A 232 19.08 10.28 13.43
C ASP A 232 18.38 9.61 14.63
N GLY A 233 17.41 10.29 15.24
CA GLY A 233 16.64 9.70 16.33
C GLY A 233 15.77 8.51 15.91
N VAL A 234 15.17 8.55 14.73
CA VAL A 234 14.43 7.41 14.15
C VAL A 234 15.37 6.23 13.92
N SER A 235 16.57 6.48 13.42
CA SER A 235 17.59 5.46 13.12
C SER A 235 17.93 4.59 14.33
N GLU A 236 18.09 5.18 15.52
CA GLU A 236 18.34 4.44 16.76
C GLU A 236 17.20 3.49 17.10
N MET A 237 15.95 3.99 17.03
CA MET A 237 14.75 3.20 17.34
C MET A 237 14.54 2.06 16.36
N LEU A 238 14.71 2.32 15.06
CA LEU A 238 14.56 1.30 14.01
C LEU A 238 15.68 0.24 14.10
N GLY A 239 16.90 0.65 14.39
CA GLY A 239 18.02 -0.27 14.62
C GLY A 239 17.81 -1.16 15.85
N GLU A 240 17.23 -0.62 16.94
CA GLU A 240 16.85 -1.40 18.13
C GLU A 240 15.74 -2.39 17.80
N LEU A 241 14.64 -1.93 17.17
CA LEU A 241 13.52 -2.79 16.74
C LEU A 241 14.03 -3.96 15.89
N LYS A 242 14.85 -3.69 14.87
CA LYS A 242 15.42 -4.72 14.00
C LYS A 242 16.20 -5.78 14.80
N ARG A 243 17.14 -5.36 15.63
CA ARG A 243 18.00 -6.28 16.43
C ARG A 243 17.19 -7.11 17.42
N GLU A 244 16.20 -6.48 18.07
CA GLU A 244 15.43 -7.12 19.13
C GLU A 244 14.33 -8.04 18.59
N THR A 245 13.99 -7.93 17.30
CA THR A 245 12.88 -8.69 16.70
C THR A 245 13.27 -9.37 15.39
N PHE A 246 13.31 -8.63 14.28
CA PHE A 246 13.39 -9.16 12.91
C PHE A 246 14.62 -10.02 12.65
N ASP A 247 15.79 -9.59 13.13
CA ASP A 247 17.05 -10.31 12.94
C ASP A 247 17.06 -11.68 13.65
N LYS A 248 16.35 -11.80 14.79
CA LYS A 248 16.25 -13.05 15.55
C LYS A 248 15.52 -14.16 14.79
N HIS A 249 14.60 -13.76 13.89
CA HIS A 249 13.74 -14.68 13.14
C HIS A 249 14.08 -14.75 11.65
N GLY A 250 14.99 -13.89 11.16
CA GLY A 250 15.21 -13.74 9.72
C GLY A 250 13.97 -13.27 8.98
N ALA A 251 13.16 -12.42 9.65
CA ALA A 251 11.87 -11.97 9.16
C ALA A 251 12.02 -11.06 7.94
N PHE A 252 11.08 -11.17 7.01
CA PHE A 252 10.94 -10.21 5.91
C PHE A 252 10.14 -8.99 6.38
N THR A 253 10.62 -7.80 6.04
CA THR A 253 9.96 -6.56 6.44
C THR A 253 9.82 -5.61 5.26
N VAL A 254 8.66 -4.97 5.15
CA VAL A 254 8.43 -3.87 4.22
C VAL A 254 7.95 -2.65 4.99
N GLY A 255 8.76 -1.59 4.99
CA GLY A 255 8.45 -0.36 5.70
C GLY A 255 7.57 0.56 4.87
N GLU A 256 6.58 1.17 5.51
CA GLU A 256 5.89 2.34 4.98
C GLU A 256 6.67 3.59 5.40
N VAL A 257 7.44 4.12 4.47
CA VAL A 257 8.38 5.22 4.74
C VAL A 257 8.14 6.33 3.73
N PHE A 258 7.74 7.49 4.23
CA PHE A 258 7.49 8.70 3.44
C PHE A 258 8.58 9.74 3.66
N ASN A 259 8.70 10.67 2.72
CA ASN A 259 9.53 11.88 2.85
C ASN A 259 11.01 11.62 3.15
N ILE A 260 11.56 10.51 2.69
CA ILE A 260 13.01 10.26 2.73
C ILE A 260 13.67 10.84 1.48
N THR A 261 14.92 11.24 1.62
CA THR A 261 15.74 11.68 0.49
C THR A 261 16.45 10.49 -0.16
N ASP A 262 16.97 10.67 -1.37
CA ASP A 262 17.78 9.63 -2.05
C ASP A 262 18.99 9.20 -1.21
N ASP A 263 19.62 10.14 -0.49
CA ASP A 263 20.76 9.87 0.39
C ASP A 263 20.38 8.99 1.58
N ASP A 264 19.12 9.06 2.02
CA ASP A 264 18.59 8.30 3.16
C ASP A 264 18.23 6.86 2.80
N LEU A 265 17.98 6.58 1.52
CA LEU A 265 17.45 5.30 1.06
C LEU A 265 18.29 4.10 1.53
N SER A 266 19.63 4.24 1.53
CA SER A 266 20.54 3.18 1.95
C SER A 266 20.45 2.82 3.44
N ASP A 267 19.93 3.71 4.28
CA ASP A 267 19.71 3.44 5.70
C ASP A 267 18.45 2.59 5.92
N PHE A 268 17.47 2.74 5.04
CA PHE A 268 16.20 2.01 5.15
C PHE A 268 16.25 0.63 4.50
N ILE A 269 16.92 0.50 3.33
CA ILE A 269 17.01 -0.76 2.57
C ILE A 269 18.45 -1.19 2.35
N GLY A 270 18.64 -2.44 1.96
CA GLY A 270 19.96 -2.99 1.67
C GLY A 270 20.44 -3.97 2.73
N GLU A 271 21.74 -4.31 2.68
CA GLU A 271 22.30 -5.37 3.52
C GLU A 271 22.25 -5.01 5.02
N ASN A 272 22.43 -3.74 5.35
CA ASN A 272 22.39 -3.21 6.72
C ASN A 272 21.17 -2.31 6.99
N GLY A 273 20.27 -2.16 6.04
CA GLY A 273 19.07 -1.33 6.17
C GLY A 273 18.16 -1.78 7.31
N TYR A 274 17.33 -0.87 7.80
CA TYR A 274 16.37 -1.17 8.89
C TYR A 274 15.35 -2.19 8.46
N PHE A 275 14.95 -2.19 7.18
CA PHE A 275 13.95 -3.08 6.59
C PHE A 275 14.54 -3.90 5.44
N SER A 276 13.89 -5.00 5.10
CA SER A 276 14.23 -5.78 3.92
C SER A 276 13.99 -4.97 2.65
N THR A 277 12.89 -4.19 2.63
CA THR A 277 12.49 -3.30 1.56
C THR A 277 11.55 -2.21 2.11
N ILE A 278 11.31 -1.17 1.33
CA ILE A 278 10.25 -0.18 1.55
C ILE A 278 9.38 -0.09 0.30
N PHE A 279 8.17 0.47 0.41
CA PHE A 279 7.36 0.77 -0.77
C PHE A 279 7.94 1.97 -1.53
N ASP A 280 7.89 1.89 -2.87
CA ASP A 280 8.14 3.05 -3.72
C ASP A 280 6.90 3.94 -3.76
N PHE A 281 6.92 5.02 -2.98
CA PHE A 281 5.88 6.04 -2.92
C PHE A 281 6.23 7.30 -3.72
N SER A 282 7.24 7.26 -4.57
CA SER A 282 7.66 8.40 -5.40
C SER A 282 6.56 8.96 -6.29
N THR A 283 5.53 8.16 -6.57
CA THR A 283 4.40 8.55 -7.42
C THR A 283 3.22 9.14 -6.66
N GLU A 284 3.16 9.03 -5.34
CA GLU A 284 2.02 9.53 -4.54
C GLU A 284 1.94 11.04 -4.55
N LEU A 285 3.05 11.72 -4.40
CA LEU A 285 3.14 13.19 -4.40
C LEU A 285 2.72 13.82 -5.73
N LEU A 286 2.63 13.05 -6.82
CA LEU A 286 2.21 13.54 -8.13
C LEU A 286 0.74 13.95 -8.20
N SER A 287 -0.07 13.49 -7.26
CA SER A 287 -1.48 13.88 -7.11
C SER A 287 -1.75 14.63 -5.80
N ALA A 288 -0.73 15.18 -5.15
CA ALA A 288 -0.91 16.02 -3.98
C ALA A 288 -1.42 17.41 -4.38
N GLY A 289 -2.52 17.86 -3.77
CA GLY A 289 -3.02 19.21 -3.89
C GLY A 289 -2.28 20.16 -2.94
N GLU A 290 -2.29 21.46 -3.25
CA GLU A 290 -1.69 22.47 -2.38
C GLU A 290 -2.50 22.69 -1.10
N HIS A 291 -3.84 22.60 -1.21
CA HIS A 291 -4.78 22.90 -0.13
C HIS A 291 -5.64 21.70 0.29
N GLY A 292 -5.52 20.58 -0.40
CA GLY A 292 -6.28 19.34 -0.14
C GLY A 292 -6.57 18.54 -1.40
N TRP A 293 -7.39 17.52 -1.27
CA TRP A 293 -7.72 16.67 -2.43
C TRP A 293 -8.55 17.38 -3.50
N TYR A 294 -9.28 18.45 -3.16
CA TYR A 294 -10.15 19.16 -4.09
C TYR A 294 -9.38 19.94 -5.17
N ASP A 295 -8.13 20.29 -4.94
CA ASP A 295 -7.25 20.94 -5.92
C ASP A 295 -6.13 20.03 -6.42
N ALA A 296 -6.13 18.76 -6.02
CA ALA A 296 -5.16 17.77 -6.47
C ALA A 296 -5.22 17.55 -7.99
N PRO A 297 -4.07 17.60 -8.68
CA PRO A 297 -4.02 17.34 -10.11
C PRO A 297 -4.22 15.87 -10.45
N ASP A 298 -4.57 15.58 -11.71
CA ASP A 298 -4.43 14.23 -12.24
C ASP A 298 -2.96 13.88 -12.43
N VAL A 299 -2.60 12.61 -12.21
CA VAL A 299 -1.22 12.16 -12.43
C VAL A 299 -0.88 12.20 -13.92
N ALA A 300 0.02 13.10 -14.27
CA ALA A 300 0.53 13.20 -15.65
C ALA A 300 1.47 12.02 -15.93
N PHE A 301 1.20 11.25 -17.01
CA PHE A 301 2.00 10.07 -17.37
C PHE A 301 3.51 10.36 -17.48
N PRO A 302 4.00 11.47 -18.10
CA PRO A 302 5.43 11.76 -18.14
C PRO A 302 6.07 11.95 -16.76
N ALA A 303 5.33 12.54 -15.81
CA ALA A 303 5.80 12.71 -14.44
C ALA A 303 5.88 11.36 -13.72
N TRP A 304 4.84 10.51 -13.86
CA TRP A 304 4.81 9.15 -13.33
C TRP A 304 5.98 8.31 -13.87
N LYS A 305 6.17 8.30 -15.20
CA LYS A 305 7.31 7.61 -15.84
C LYS A 305 8.66 8.05 -15.27
N LYS A 306 8.85 9.36 -15.10
CA LYS A 306 10.09 9.93 -14.56
C LYS A 306 10.32 9.50 -13.11
N ALA A 307 9.30 9.54 -12.27
CA ALA A 307 9.40 9.15 -10.87
C ALA A 307 9.79 7.67 -10.72
N ILE A 308 9.11 6.77 -11.46
CA ILE A 308 9.45 5.33 -11.48
C ILE A 308 10.91 5.09 -11.89
N PHE A 309 11.38 5.71 -12.97
CA PHE A 309 12.76 5.50 -13.42
C PHE A 309 13.78 6.07 -12.44
N HIS A 310 13.48 7.17 -11.77
CA HIS A 310 14.31 7.74 -10.72
C HIS A 310 14.44 6.76 -9.54
N ALA A 311 13.31 6.27 -8.99
CA ALA A 311 13.30 5.31 -7.90
C ALA A 311 14.08 4.02 -8.25
N GLN A 312 13.89 3.49 -9.46
CA GLN A 312 14.62 2.30 -9.93
C GLN A 312 16.14 2.51 -10.02
N ASP A 313 16.61 3.70 -10.39
CA ASP A 313 18.04 3.99 -10.46
C ASP A 313 18.63 4.17 -9.04
N GLN A 314 17.96 4.88 -8.15
CA GLN A 314 18.37 5.08 -6.76
C GLN A 314 18.47 3.74 -6.00
N ALA A 315 17.44 2.91 -6.08
CA ALA A 315 17.42 1.62 -5.40
C ALA A 315 18.45 0.61 -5.94
N TYR A 316 18.91 0.73 -7.19
CA TYR A 316 19.82 -0.24 -7.79
C TYR A 316 21.16 -0.37 -7.05
N GLY A 317 21.65 0.74 -6.52
CA GLY A 317 22.95 0.79 -5.82
C GLY A 317 22.89 0.28 -4.38
N CYS A 318 21.74 0.34 -3.71
CA CYS A 318 21.65 0.12 -2.27
C CYS A 318 20.81 -1.08 -1.86
N GLY A 319 19.67 -1.35 -2.51
CA GLY A 319 18.75 -2.41 -2.06
C GLY A 319 17.71 -2.81 -3.07
N PHE A 320 16.56 -3.24 -2.56
CA PHE A 320 15.33 -3.45 -3.31
C PHE A 320 14.23 -2.57 -2.73
N GLU A 321 13.43 -1.95 -3.60
CA GLU A 321 12.13 -1.40 -3.24
C GLU A 321 11.02 -2.38 -3.60
N SER A 322 9.89 -2.23 -2.96
CA SER A 322 8.66 -2.92 -3.28
C SER A 322 7.85 -2.08 -4.25
N ASN A 323 7.65 -2.60 -5.47
CA ASN A 323 6.87 -1.92 -6.51
C ASN A 323 5.38 -2.06 -6.21
N ILE A 324 4.67 -0.95 -6.18
CA ILE A 324 3.24 -0.89 -5.91
C ILE A 324 2.59 0.14 -6.84
N ILE A 325 1.38 -0.14 -7.33
CA ILE A 325 0.57 0.80 -8.11
C ILE A 325 -0.79 1.07 -7.48
N GLU A 326 -1.18 0.29 -6.51
CA GLU A 326 -2.37 0.49 -5.67
C GLU A 326 -2.25 -0.32 -4.38
N ASN A 327 -2.89 0.16 -3.33
CA ASN A 327 -3.06 -0.49 -2.05
C ASN A 327 -4.42 -0.08 -1.44
N HIS A 328 -4.65 -0.38 -0.18
CA HIS A 328 -5.88 -0.04 0.53
C HIS A 328 -6.00 1.45 0.94
N ASP A 329 -4.95 2.25 0.77
CA ASP A 329 -4.91 3.69 1.09
C ASP A 329 -4.88 4.59 -0.15
N GLU A 330 -4.93 3.98 -1.34
CA GLU A 330 -4.86 4.65 -2.62
C GLU A 330 -6.07 4.31 -3.50
N PRO A 331 -6.46 5.18 -4.44
CA PRO A 331 -7.45 4.80 -5.45
C PRO A 331 -6.91 3.68 -6.34
N ARG A 332 -7.80 3.01 -7.08
CA ARG A 332 -7.41 1.93 -8.00
C ARG A 332 -6.40 2.42 -9.04
N GLY A 333 -5.30 1.70 -9.22
CA GLY A 333 -4.19 2.08 -10.08
C GLY A 333 -4.60 2.29 -11.55
N ALA A 334 -5.50 1.45 -12.07
CA ALA A 334 -6.05 1.63 -13.41
C ALA A 334 -6.81 2.96 -13.57
N SER A 335 -7.48 3.44 -12.51
CA SER A 335 -8.19 4.73 -12.51
C SER A 335 -7.27 5.91 -12.29
N ARG A 336 -6.13 5.73 -11.59
CA ARG A 336 -5.18 6.78 -11.24
C ARG A 336 -4.15 7.04 -12.35
N TYR A 337 -3.54 5.98 -12.89
CA TYR A 337 -2.37 6.09 -13.78
C TYR A 337 -2.71 5.95 -15.26
N LEU A 338 -3.87 5.37 -15.59
CA LEU A 338 -4.28 5.28 -16.99
C LEU A 338 -5.11 6.49 -17.40
N PRO A 339 -4.80 7.11 -18.57
CA PRO A 339 -5.68 8.11 -19.14
C PRO A 339 -7.06 7.48 -19.45
N VAL A 340 -8.11 8.30 -19.45
CA VAL A 340 -9.51 7.83 -19.53
C VAL A 340 -9.73 6.86 -20.71
N TYR A 341 -9.17 7.16 -21.89
CA TYR A 341 -9.31 6.29 -23.08
C TYR A 341 -8.62 4.91 -22.92
N ALA A 342 -7.70 4.76 -21.97
CA ALA A 342 -6.95 3.53 -21.71
C ALA A 342 -7.47 2.74 -20.50
N ARG A 343 -8.53 3.20 -19.83
CA ARG A 343 -9.14 2.50 -18.68
C ARG A 343 -9.99 1.32 -19.16
N ASN A 344 -9.33 0.32 -19.70
CA ASN A 344 -9.92 -0.89 -20.26
C ASN A 344 -8.95 -2.07 -20.09
N SER A 345 -9.34 -3.27 -20.51
CA SER A 345 -8.55 -4.49 -20.37
C SER A 345 -7.13 -4.36 -20.96
N CYS A 346 -6.97 -3.75 -22.15
CA CYS A 346 -5.65 -3.58 -22.78
C CYS A 346 -4.74 -2.66 -21.97
N GLY A 347 -5.26 -1.52 -21.54
CA GLY A 347 -4.51 -0.56 -20.71
C GLY A 347 -4.13 -1.15 -19.35
N THR A 348 -5.03 -1.89 -18.71
CA THR A 348 -4.76 -2.56 -17.42
C THR A 348 -3.66 -3.62 -17.55
N LYS A 349 -3.71 -4.45 -18.60
CA LYS A 349 -2.63 -5.40 -18.91
C LYS A 349 -1.28 -4.69 -19.16
N MET A 350 -1.29 -3.58 -19.90
CA MET A 350 -0.10 -2.76 -20.15
C MET A 350 0.45 -2.20 -18.83
N LEU A 351 -0.39 -1.60 -17.99
CA LEU A 351 0.03 -1.05 -16.68
C LEU A 351 0.67 -2.15 -15.80
N GLY A 352 0.05 -3.33 -15.73
CA GLY A 352 0.60 -4.50 -15.05
C GLY A 352 1.97 -4.92 -15.61
N THR A 353 2.16 -4.91 -16.96
CA THR A 353 3.44 -5.22 -17.60
C THR A 353 4.53 -4.24 -17.16
N MET A 354 4.22 -2.93 -17.17
CA MET A 354 5.19 -1.87 -16.82
C MET A 354 5.62 -1.96 -15.36
N SER A 355 4.70 -2.30 -14.45
CA SER A 355 4.94 -2.35 -13.01
C SER A 355 5.60 -3.67 -12.56
N LEU A 356 5.05 -4.84 -12.95
CA LEU A 356 5.50 -6.13 -12.43
C LEU A 356 6.87 -6.57 -12.96
N LEU A 357 7.36 -6.02 -14.06
CA LEU A 357 8.67 -6.37 -14.63
C LEU A 357 9.81 -5.41 -14.22
N LEU A 358 9.53 -4.41 -13.40
CA LEU A 358 10.56 -3.58 -12.77
C LEU A 358 11.40 -4.42 -11.80
N ARG A 359 12.58 -3.89 -11.43
CA ARG A 359 13.40 -4.45 -10.36
C ARG A 359 12.76 -4.16 -9.02
N GLY A 360 12.75 -5.12 -8.12
CA GLY A 360 12.13 -5.00 -6.80
C GLY A 360 11.16 -6.14 -6.54
N LEU A 361 10.50 -6.11 -5.39
CA LEU A 361 9.46 -7.05 -5.02
C LEU A 361 8.10 -6.48 -5.45
N PRO A 362 7.40 -7.05 -6.44
CA PRO A 362 6.10 -6.56 -6.83
C PRO A 362 5.03 -6.96 -5.81
N PHE A 363 4.22 -5.98 -5.41
CA PHE A 363 3.00 -6.17 -4.65
C PHE A 363 1.79 -5.96 -5.57
N ILE A 364 0.86 -6.90 -5.55
CA ILE A 364 -0.42 -6.84 -6.23
C ILE A 364 -1.48 -6.64 -5.16
N PHE A 365 -2.34 -5.65 -5.31
CA PHE A 365 -3.47 -5.45 -4.42
C PHE A 365 -4.68 -6.26 -4.92
N GLN A 366 -5.51 -6.79 -4.00
CA GLN A 366 -6.72 -7.55 -4.34
C GLN A 366 -7.59 -6.82 -5.37
N GLY A 367 -7.92 -7.50 -6.46
CA GLY A 367 -8.72 -6.95 -7.56
C GLY A 367 -7.91 -6.24 -8.66
N GLN A 368 -6.64 -5.93 -8.43
CA GLN A 368 -5.75 -5.40 -9.47
C GLN A 368 -5.58 -6.38 -10.63
N GLU A 369 -5.48 -7.67 -10.31
CA GLU A 369 -5.29 -8.76 -11.28
C GLU A 369 -6.50 -9.01 -12.19
N ILE A 370 -7.67 -8.49 -11.82
CA ILE A 370 -8.88 -8.53 -12.67
C ILE A 370 -9.25 -7.16 -13.24
N GLY A 371 -8.46 -6.13 -12.92
CA GLY A 371 -8.68 -4.77 -13.42
C GLY A 371 -9.84 -4.03 -12.76
N MET A 372 -10.05 -4.21 -11.46
CA MET A 372 -11.00 -3.37 -10.70
C MET A 372 -10.64 -1.90 -10.84
N THR A 373 -11.67 -1.05 -10.90
CA THR A 373 -11.55 0.40 -11.07
C THR A 373 -12.20 1.13 -9.89
N ASN A 374 -12.01 2.45 -9.83
CA ASN A 374 -12.76 3.29 -8.90
C ASN A 374 -14.28 3.14 -9.09
N THR A 375 -15.01 3.31 -7.99
CA THR A 375 -16.47 3.30 -7.94
C THR A 375 -17.02 4.68 -8.27
N ASN A 376 -18.22 4.73 -8.84
CA ASN A 376 -18.94 5.97 -9.07
C ASN A 376 -19.83 6.31 -7.85
N TRP A 377 -19.28 7.06 -6.90
CA TRP A 377 -19.93 7.47 -5.66
C TRP A 377 -21.07 8.46 -5.93
N GLN A 378 -22.22 8.30 -5.25
CA GLN A 378 -23.41 9.11 -5.45
C GLN A 378 -23.67 10.09 -4.31
N SER A 379 -23.14 9.83 -3.13
CA SER A 379 -23.30 10.65 -1.92
C SER A 379 -22.07 10.52 -1.03
N VAL A 380 -21.81 11.55 -0.23
CA VAL A 380 -20.77 11.49 0.82
C VAL A 380 -21.10 10.43 1.89
N ASP A 381 -22.37 10.12 2.10
CA ASP A 381 -22.82 9.11 3.06
C ASP A 381 -22.47 7.67 2.66
N GLU A 382 -22.00 7.45 1.43
CA GLU A 382 -21.56 6.14 0.96
C GLU A 382 -20.10 5.84 1.37
N PHE A 383 -19.34 6.85 1.85
CA PHE A 383 -17.97 6.67 2.30
C PHE A 383 -17.90 6.28 3.77
N ASP A 384 -17.01 5.35 4.07
CA ASP A 384 -16.66 4.96 5.43
C ASP A 384 -15.30 5.56 5.86
N ASP A 385 -14.49 6.00 4.90
CA ASP A 385 -13.18 6.60 5.12
C ASP A 385 -13.25 8.00 5.74
N LEU A 386 -12.74 8.13 6.97
CA LEU A 386 -12.70 9.39 7.73
C LEU A 386 -12.00 10.52 6.96
N ASN A 387 -10.88 10.21 6.29
CA ASN A 387 -10.14 11.20 5.52
C ASN A 387 -10.94 11.70 4.32
N THR A 388 -11.62 10.83 3.60
CA THR A 388 -12.50 11.20 2.49
C THR A 388 -13.60 12.17 2.93
N VAL A 389 -14.24 11.89 4.08
CA VAL A 389 -15.29 12.75 4.64
C VAL A 389 -14.75 14.12 5.06
N ASP A 390 -13.58 14.15 5.71
CA ASP A 390 -12.91 15.42 6.08
C ASP A 390 -12.57 16.26 4.84
N GLN A 391 -11.95 15.65 3.84
CA GLN A 391 -11.60 16.31 2.59
C GLN A 391 -12.81 16.81 1.80
N TYR A 392 -13.95 16.09 1.86
CA TYR A 392 -15.21 16.57 1.28
C TYR A 392 -15.69 17.86 1.96
N HIS A 393 -15.68 17.89 3.30
CA HIS A 393 -16.06 19.09 4.02
C HIS A 393 -15.09 20.25 3.81
N LEU A 394 -13.80 19.96 3.65
CA LEU A 394 -12.79 20.97 3.29
C LEU A 394 -13.07 21.58 1.90
N ALA A 395 -13.43 20.74 0.92
CA ALA A 395 -13.82 21.18 -0.42
C ALA A 395 -15.04 22.12 -0.39
N LEU A 396 -16.07 21.80 0.41
CA LEU A 396 -17.23 22.67 0.59
C LEU A 396 -16.85 24.01 1.23
N LYS A 397 -15.97 24.01 2.26
CA LYS A 397 -15.45 25.24 2.87
C LYS A 397 -14.65 26.09 1.89
N ALA A 398 -13.96 25.46 0.93
CA ALA A 398 -13.26 26.14 -0.15
C ALA A 398 -14.20 26.69 -1.23
N GLY A 399 -15.51 26.45 -1.13
CA GLY A 399 -16.54 27.01 -2.02
C GLY A 399 -16.97 26.14 -3.18
N LEU A 400 -16.59 24.85 -3.22
CA LEU A 400 -17.07 23.93 -4.23
C LEU A 400 -18.55 23.59 -3.99
N SER A 401 -19.27 23.28 -5.07
CA SER A 401 -20.60 22.68 -4.97
C SER A 401 -20.49 21.24 -4.41
N GLU A 402 -21.57 20.73 -3.79
CA GLU A 402 -21.62 19.34 -3.29
C GLU A 402 -21.24 18.33 -4.37
N LYS A 403 -21.73 18.55 -5.59
CA LYS A 403 -21.41 17.69 -6.74
C LYS A 403 -19.94 17.75 -7.11
N ASP A 404 -19.37 18.96 -7.27
CA ASP A 404 -17.96 19.10 -7.64
C ASP A 404 -17.03 18.58 -6.53
N ALA A 405 -17.41 18.76 -5.27
CA ALA A 405 -16.69 18.20 -4.12
C ALA A 405 -16.73 16.66 -4.18
N LEU A 406 -17.91 16.06 -4.36
CA LEU A 406 -18.05 14.61 -4.47
C LEU A 406 -17.23 14.02 -5.64
N ASP A 407 -17.32 14.63 -6.83
CA ASP A 407 -16.59 14.18 -8.02
C ASP A 407 -15.07 14.24 -7.82
N LYS A 408 -14.56 15.32 -7.23
CA LYS A 408 -13.11 15.51 -7.00
C LYS A 408 -12.57 14.63 -5.88
N ILE A 409 -13.27 14.58 -4.74
CA ILE A 409 -12.82 13.80 -3.58
C ILE A 409 -13.01 12.31 -3.82
N GLY A 410 -14.16 11.91 -4.40
CA GLY A 410 -14.47 10.51 -4.68
C GLY A 410 -13.42 9.83 -5.57
N ARG A 411 -12.77 10.55 -6.49
CA ARG A 411 -11.70 9.96 -7.33
C ARG A 411 -10.45 9.57 -6.55
N LEU A 412 -10.18 10.22 -5.40
CA LEU A 412 -8.99 9.99 -4.57
C LEU A 412 -9.32 9.18 -3.30
N SER A 413 -10.59 8.94 -3.02
CA SER A 413 -11.02 8.19 -1.84
C SER A 413 -10.36 6.82 -1.75
N ARG A 414 -9.87 6.49 -0.54
CA ARG A 414 -9.35 5.16 -0.19
C ARG A 414 -10.42 4.07 -0.35
N ASP A 415 -11.69 4.40 -0.18
CA ASP A 415 -12.80 3.45 -0.31
C ASP A 415 -12.95 2.86 -1.70
N ASN A 416 -12.39 3.50 -2.74
CA ASN A 416 -12.30 2.91 -4.08
C ASN A 416 -11.56 1.56 -4.06
N ALA A 417 -10.46 1.47 -3.32
CA ALA A 417 -9.69 0.25 -3.17
C ALA A 417 -10.36 -0.74 -2.19
N ARG A 418 -11.14 -0.21 -1.23
CA ARG A 418 -11.78 -0.99 -0.15
C ARG A 418 -13.12 -1.61 -0.56
N THR A 419 -13.63 -1.33 -1.77
CA THR A 419 -14.82 -2.01 -2.30
C THR A 419 -14.62 -3.54 -2.32
N PRO A 420 -15.68 -4.34 -2.04
CA PRO A 420 -15.58 -5.80 -2.01
C PRO A 420 -15.04 -6.41 -3.30
N MET A 421 -14.24 -7.47 -3.15
CA MET A 421 -13.68 -8.24 -4.26
C MET A 421 -14.78 -8.85 -5.14
N GLN A 422 -14.59 -8.79 -6.45
CA GLN A 422 -15.56 -9.22 -7.45
C GLN A 422 -15.27 -10.66 -7.92
N TRP A 423 -15.87 -11.66 -7.23
CA TRP A 423 -15.61 -13.07 -7.51
C TRP A 423 -16.42 -13.60 -8.69
N ASN A 424 -17.68 -13.19 -8.82
CA ASN A 424 -18.58 -13.68 -9.88
C ASN A 424 -19.77 -12.75 -10.09
N THR A 425 -20.71 -13.15 -10.94
CA THR A 425 -21.92 -12.37 -11.30
C THR A 425 -23.12 -12.60 -10.37
N SER A 426 -22.98 -13.37 -9.29
CA SER A 426 -24.07 -13.57 -8.33
C SER A 426 -24.28 -12.32 -7.47
N SER A 427 -25.35 -12.32 -6.67
CA SER A 427 -25.62 -11.23 -5.73
C SER A 427 -24.35 -10.90 -4.93
N ASN A 428 -24.13 -9.60 -4.68
CA ASN A 428 -22.98 -9.08 -3.97
C ASN A 428 -21.62 -9.52 -4.58
N ALA A 429 -21.58 -9.68 -5.91
CA ALA A 429 -20.40 -10.11 -6.64
C ALA A 429 -19.80 -11.46 -6.15
N GLY A 430 -20.56 -12.27 -5.42
CA GLY A 430 -20.09 -13.49 -4.77
C GLY A 430 -19.15 -13.26 -3.58
N PHE A 431 -19.04 -12.04 -3.10
CA PHE A 431 -18.27 -11.67 -1.92
C PHE A 431 -18.94 -12.16 -0.62
N THR A 432 -20.25 -11.91 -0.48
CA THR A 432 -21.05 -12.24 0.69
C THR A 432 -22.44 -12.72 0.32
N THR A 433 -23.09 -13.48 1.19
CA THR A 433 -24.52 -13.78 1.14
C THR A 433 -25.36 -12.78 1.94
N GLY A 434 -24.72 -11.94 2.77
CA GLY A 434 -25.35 -10.89 3.57
C GLY A 434 -25.36 -9.53 2.87
N ILE A 435 -25.36 -8.46 3.66
CA ILE A 435 -25.25 -7.07 3.18
C ILE A 435 -23.77 -6.67 3.27
N PRO A 436 -23.10 -6.33 2.15
CA PRO A 436 -21.71 -5.90 2.21
C PRO A 436 -21.54 -4.65 3.08
N TRP A 437 -20.47 -4.59 3.86
CA TRP A 437 -20.16 -3.45 4.72
C TRP A 437 -19.90 -2.13 3.95
N LEU A 438 -19.46 -2.26 2.70
CA LEU A 438 -19.22 -1.14 1.79
C LEU A 438 -19.87 -1.45 0.44
N ARG A 439 -20.28 -0.42 -0.29
CA ARG A 439 -20.86 -0.54 -1.62
C ARG A 439 -19.96 -1.31 -2.58
N LEU A 440 -20.54 -2.19 -3.41
CA LEU A 440 -19.86 -2.81 -4.52
C LEU A 440 -19.69 -1.84 -5.69
N ASN A 441 -18.65 -2.07 -6.49
CA ASN A 441 -18.54 -1.40 -7.79
C ASN A 441 -19.59 -1.98 -8.77
N ASP A 442 -20.33 -1.11 -9.43
CA ASP A 442 -21.44 -1.49 -10.33
C ASP A 442 -20.97 -2.29 -11.55
N ASN A 443 -19.66 -2.34 -11.83
CA ASN A 443 -19.10 -3.07 -12.97
C ASN A 443 -18.85 -4.57 -12.71
N TYR A 444 -19.18 -5.10 -11.53
CA TYR A 444 -18.92 -6.50 -11.19
C TYR A 444 -19.56 -7.54 -12.14
N PRO A 445 -20.65 -7.25 -12.87
CA PRO A 445 -21.16 -8.21 -13.86
C PRO A 445 -20.18 -8.46 -15.01
N ASP A 446 -19.38 -7.45 -15.36
CA ASP A 446 -18.42 -7.50 -16.47
C ASP A 446 -16.97 -7.79 -15.98
N VAL A 447 -16.63 -7.25 -14.80
CA VAL A 447 -15.28 -7.38 -14.20
C VAL A 447 -15.36 -8.30 -12.99
N ASN A 448 -15.08 -9.59 -13.17
CA ASN A 448 -15.07 -10.54 -12.06
C ASN A 448 -14.17 -11.76 -12.36
N VAL A 449 -13.73 -12.43 -11.30
CA VAL A 449 -12.82 -13.59 -11.39
C VAL A 449 -13.41 -14.70 -12.26
N ALA A 450 -14.65 -15.14 -11.99
CA ALA A 450 -15.23 -16.32 -12.64
C ALA A 450 -15.44 -16.16 -14.16
N ALA A 451 -15.71 -14.94 -14.62
CA ALA A 451 -15.79 -14.64 -16.06
C ALA A 451 -14.38 -14.65 -16.68
N GLN A 452 -13.40 -14.04 -15.99
CA GLN A 452 -12.05 -13.87 -16.49
C GLN A 452 -11.23 -15.17 -16.48
N GLU A 453 -11.49 -16.12 -15.58
CA GLU A 453 -10.87 -17.45 -15.61
C GLU A 453 -11.15 -18.21 -16.92
N LYS A 454 -12.33 -18.01 -17.49
CA LYS A 454 -12.78 -18.66 -18.73
C LYS A 454 -12.28 -17.98 -20.00
N ASP A 455 -11.90 -16.72 -19.91
CA ASP A 455 -11.41 -15.93 -21.04
C ASP A 455 -9.87 -15.94 -21.05
N THR A 456 -9.28 -16.66 -22.01
CA THR A 456 -7.82 -16.80 -22.15
C THR A 456 -7.09 -15.48 -22.45
N ASP A 457 -7.83 -14.43 -22.87
CA ASP A 457 -7.31 -13.07 -23.13
C ASP A 457 -7.72 -12.06 -22.05
N SER A 458 -8.27 -12.50 -20.92
CA SER A 458 -8.61 -11.66 -19.79
C SER A 458 -7.40 -11.00 -19.13
N VAL A 459 -7.66 -9.99 -18.28
CA VAL A 459 -6.64 -9.37 -17.44
C VAL A 459 -6.04 -10.40 -16.48
N LEU A 460 -6.88 -11.20 -15.82
CA LEU A 460 -6.46 -12.26 -14.89
C LEU A 460 -5.49 -13.26 -15.54
N ASN A 461 -5.88 -13.80 -16.69
CA ASN A 461 -5.04 -14.78 -17.38
C ASN A 461 -3.76 -14.14 -17.94
N TYR A 462 -3.78 -12.86 -18.24
CA TYR A 462 -2.58 -12.12 -18.61
C TYR A 462 -1.65 -11.93 -17.40
N TYR A 463 -2.16 -11.58 -16.21
CA TYR A 463 -1.38 -11.47 -14.97
C TYR A 463 -0.74 -12.83 -14.61
N LYS A 464 -1.47 -13.94 -14.73
CA LYS A 464 -0.89 -15.31 -14.57
C LYS A 464 0.33 -15.53 -15.50
N LYS A 465 0.21 -15.16 -16.78
CA LYS A 465 1.31 -15.26 -17.77
C LYS A 465 2.49 -14.35 -17.41
N LEU A 466 2.21 -13.13 -16.98
CA LEU A 466 3.20 -12.12 -16.62
C LEU A 466 4.01 -12.54 -15.37
N ILE A 467 3.33 -13.03 -14.34
CA ILE A 467 3.96 -13.57 -13.14
C ILE A 467 4.79 -14.82 -13.46
N ALA A 468 4.25 -15.73 -14.28
CA ALA A 468 4.96 -16.91 -14.71
C ALA A 468 6.24 -16.56 -15.51
N LEU A 469 6.18 -15.54 -16.38
CA LEU A 469 7.36 -15.05 -17.12
C LEU A 469 8.41 -14.50 -16.13
N ARG A 470 8.01 -13.65 -15.19
CA ARG A 470 8.91 -13.06 -14.17
C ARG A 470 9.60 -14.15 -13.35
N LYS A 471 8.89 -15.20 -12.96
CA LYS A 471 9.35 -16.31 -12.09
C LYS A 471 10.00 -17.45 -12.84
N SER A 472 10.00 -17.43 -14.17
CA SER A 472 10.54 -18.54 -14.97
C SER A 472 12.04 -18.75 -14.71
N ASP A 473 12.50 -19.98 -14.65
CA ASP A 473 13.93 -20.31 -14.41
C ASP A 473 14.87 -19.66 -15.42
N THR A 474 14.40 -19.40 -16.64
CA THR A 474 15.19 -18.75 -17.69
C THR A 474 15.39 -17.26 -17.46
N TYR A 475 14.37 -16.56 -16.88
CA TYR A 475 14.35 -15.09 -16.83
C TYR A 475 14.25 -14.51 -15.43
N LYS A 476 13.98 -15.30 -14.37
CA LYS A 476 13.82 -14.79 -13.01
C LYS A 476 15.02 -13.96 -12.53
N ASP A 477 16.24 -14.37 -12.83
CA ASP A 477 17.43 -13.67 -12.37
C ASP A 477 17.59 -12.28 -13.02
N ILE A 478 17.19 -12.13 -14.30
CA ILE A 478 17.26 -10.83 -14.96
C ILE A 478 16.14 -9.91 -14.45
N PHE A 479 14.92 -10.42 -14.22
CA PHE A 479 13.84 -9.62 -13.65
C PHE A 479 14.06 -9.27 -12.17
N THR A 480 14.74 -10.13 -11.40
CA THR A 480 15.03 -9.90 -9.99
C THR A 480 16.23 -8.95 -9.83
N TYR A 481 17.37 -9.25 -10.45
CA TYR A 481 18.64 -8.60 -10.16
C TYR A 481 19.14 -7.66 -11.27
N GLY A 482 18.61 -7.76 -12.49
CA GLY A 482 19.04 -6.92 -13.61
C GLY A 482 18.81 -5.44 -13.34
N LYS A 483 19.68 -4.60 -13.90
CA LYS A 483 19.45 -3.14 -13.88
C LYS A 483 18.26 -2.77 -14.75
N THR A 484 17.46 -1.81 -14.30
CA THR A 484 16.43 -1.15 -15.13
C THR A 484 17.07 0.01 -15.84
N ILE A 485 17.11 -0.01 -17.17
CA ILE A 485 17.74 1.02 -18.00
C ILE A 485 16.66 1.63 -18.89
N PRO A 486 16.24 2.87 -18.65
CA PRO A 486 15.28 3.55 -19.51
C PRO A 486 15.81 3.70 -20.92
N VAL A 487 14.92 3.54 -21.91
CA VAL A 487 15.21 3.75 -23.34
C VAL A 487 14.08 4.53 -24.00
N PHE A 488 14.31 5.15 -25.16
CA PHE A 488 13.33 5.98 -25.89
C PHE A 488 12.73 7.09 -25.02
N LEU A 489 13.56 7.75 -24.21
CA LEU A 489 13.13 8.81 -23.28
C LEU A 489 12.52 10.01 -23.98
N GLU A 490 12.89 10.26 -25.23
CA GLU A 490 12.36 11.31 -26.09
C GLU A 490 10.89 11.11 -26.50
N LYS A 491 10.40 9.88 -26.35
CA LYS A 491 8.99 9.51 -26.59
C LYS A 491 8.16 9.76 -25.34
N GLU A 492 7.45 10.87 -25.30
CA GLU A 492 6.73 11.33 -24.10
C GLU A 492 5.74 10.29 -23.57
N MET A 493 4.88 9.74 -24.44
CA MET A 493 3.81 8.79 -24.06
C MET A 493 4.22 7.31 -24.17
N LEU A 494 5.50 7.03 -24.34
CA LEU A 494 6.05 5.67 -24.31
C LEU A 494 6.78 5.41 -23.00
N MET A 495 6.45 4.35 -22.29
CA MET A 495 7.30 3.79 -21.24
C MET A 495 8.07 2.62 -21.81
N ALA A 496 9.39 2.72 -21.81
CA ALA A 496 10.27 1.70 -22.33
C ALA A 496 11.54 1.57 -21.50
N TYR A 497 11.90 0.35 -21.14
CA TYR A 497 13.13 0.07 -20.41
C TYR A 497 13.71 -1.30 -20.74
N CYS A 498 15.02 -1.42 -20.65
CA CYS A 498 15.73 -2.70 -20.69
C CYS A 498 15.96 -3.21 -19.26
N ARG A 499 15.73 -4.50 -19.05
CA ARG A 499 16.28 -5.23 -17.91
C ARG A 499 17.57 -5.87 -18.38
N GLU A 500 18.69 -5.52 -17.73
CA GLU A 500 20.01 -6.00 -18.14
C GLU A 500 20.71 -6.73 -17.01
N LYS A 501 21.20 -7.93 -17.28
CA LYS A 501 22.04 -8.70 -16.38
C LYS A 501 22.96 -9.63 -17.18
N ASP A 502 24.26 -9.55 -16.93
CA ASP A 502 25.27 -10.28 -17.67
C ASP A 502 25.11 -10.01 -19.19
N ASP A 503 25.08 -11.02 -20.04
CA ASP A 503 24.90 -10.91 -21.50
C ASP A 503 23.43 -10.88 -21.95
N LYS A 504 22.48 -10.85 -21.00
CA LYS A 504 21.04 -10.89 -21.30
C LYS A 504 20.41 -9.51 -21.21
N ARG A 505 19.54 -9.23 -22.19
CA ARG A 505 18.74 -8.00 -22.24
C ARG A 505 17.30 -8.34 -22.55
N ILE A 506 16.38 -7.84 -21.74
CA ILE A 506 14.93 -7.92 -22.01
C ILE A 506 14.39 -6.50 -22.09
N LEU A 507 13.84 -6.17 -23.25
CA LEU A 507 13.19 -4.89 -23.49
C LEU A 507 11.70 -5.00 -23.14
N VAL A 508 11.21 -4.05 -22.35
CA VAL A 508 9.80 -3.90 -21.98
C VAL A 508 9.29 -2.60 -22.56
N LEU A 509 8.21 -2.66 -23.30
CA LEU A 509 7.62 -1.56 -24.06
C LEU A 509 6.15 -1.38 -23.70
N GLY A 510 5.67 -0.13 -23.55
CA GLY A 510 4.26 0.18 -23.34
C GLY A 510 3.91 1.56 -23.95
N ASN A 511 2.95 1.58 -24.87
CA ASN A 511 2.47 2.80 -25.51
C ASN A 511 1.23 3.35 -24.78
N PHE A 512 1.42 4.36 -23.95
CA PHE A 512 0.34 5.05 -23.20
C PHE A 512 -0.35 6.13 -24.04
N GLY A 513 0.08 6.36 -25.28
CA GLY A 513 -0.49 7.37 -26.18
C GLY A 513 -1.72 6.87 -26.96
N GLU A 514 -2.45 7.81 -27.54
CA GLU A 514 -3.61 7.54 -28.43
C GLU A 514 -3.21 7.18 -29.87
N LYS A 515 -1.94 7.35 -30.20
CA LYS A 515 -1.42 7.12 -31.56
C LYS A 515 -0.45 5.94 -31.57
N LYS A 516 -0.32 5.35 -32.75
CA LYS A 516 0.73 4.34 -33.00
C LYS A 516 2.10 4.97 -32.83
N GLU A 517 3.01 4.28 -32.16
CA GLU A 517 4.41 4.65 -32.00
C GLU A 517 5.31 3.75 -32.84
N ALA A 518 6.09 4.35 -33.73
CA ALA A 518 7.11 3.65 -34.52
C ALA A 518 8.46 3.72 -33.80
N LEU A 519 9.11 2.58 -33.64
CA LEU A 519 10.39 2.41 -32.96
C LEU A 519 11.35 1.63 -33.83
N HIS A 520 12.62 2.01 -33.81
CA HIS A 520 13.72 1.22 -34.37
C HIS A 520 14.61 0.72 -33.23
N LEU A 521 14.70 -0.60 -33.06
CA LEU A 521 15.51 -1.21 -32.01
C LEU A 521 16.99 -1.17 -32.35
N SER A 522 17.83 -0.91 -31.35
CA SER A 522 19.29 -0.91 -31.50
C SER A 522 19.91 -2.29 -31.75
N ALA A 523 19.13 -3.37 -31.55
CA ALA A 523 19.54 -4.75 -31.80
C ALA A 523 18.37 -5.55 -32.38
N GLU A 524 18.68 -6.56 -33.18
CA GLU A 524 17.70 -7.49 -33.71
C GLU A 524 17.07 -8.31 -32.56
N PRO A 525 15.73 -8.31 -32.41
CA PRO A 525 15.06 -9.07 -31.37
C PRO A 525 15.16 -10.58 -31.64
N LYS A 526 15.48 -11.35 -30.59
CA LYS A 526 15.56 -12.80 -30.64
C LYS A 526 14.20 -13.47 -30.49
N LYS A 527 13.34 -12.88 -29.63
CA LYS A 527 12.05 -13.49 -29.30
C LYS A 527 11.09 -12.50 -28.67
N LEU A 528 9.84 -12.54 -29.09
CA LEU A 528 8.72 -11.96 -28.34
C LEU A 528 8.38 -12.89 -27.17
N LEU A 529 8.46 -12.38 -25.93
CA LEU A 529 8.19 -13.16 -24.71
C LEU A 529 6.74 -13.05 -24.28
N LEU A 530 6.17 -11.84 -24.39
CA LEU A 530 4.79 -11.57 -24.00
C LEU A 530 4.28 -10.30 -24.74
N SER A 531 3.00 -10.29 -25.08
CA SER A 531 2.28 -9.09 -25.51
C SER A 531 0.87 -9.10 -24.91
N ASN A 532 0.32 -7.91 -24.60
CA ASN A 532 -1.05 -7.78 -24.13
C ASN A 532 -2.08 -7.74 -25.27
N MET A 533 -1.60 -7.77 -26.50
CA MET A 533 -2.40 -7.86 -27.72
C MET A 533 -1.98 -9.10 -28.55
N ASN A 534 -2.65 -9.34 -29.66
CA ASN A 534 -2.40 -10.51 -30.52
C ASN A 534 -1.14 -10.38 -31.40
N ARG A 535 -0.05 -9.81 -30.86
CA ARG A 535 1.24 -9.78 -31.55
C ARG A 535 1.91 -11.15 -31.47
N THR A 536 2.31 -11.70 -32.61
CA THR A 536 2.99 -13.01 -32.70
C THR A 536 4.46 -12.87 -33.07
N GLU A 537 4.85 -11.78 -33.73
CA GLU A 537 6.20 -11.54 -34.23
C GLU A 537 6.68 -10.14 -33.88
N ILE A 538 7.97 -9.97 -33.81
CA ILE A 538 8.63 -8.71 -33.55
C ILE A 538 9.92 -8.65 -34.36
N GLY A 539 10.10 -7.55 -35.10
CA GLY A 539 11.33 -7.22 -35.83
C GLY A 539 12.04 -6.02 -35.23
N GLN A 540 13.13 -5.62 -35.85
CA GLN A 540 13.90 -4.44 -35.43
C GLN A 540 13.09 -3.14 -35.58
N ASP A 541 12.24 -3.05 -36.61
CA ASP A 541 11.27 -1.97 -36.77
C ASP A 541 9.92 -2.41 -36.19
N ILE A 542 9.45 -1.68 -35.16
CA ILE A 542 8.23 -1.98 -34.43
C ILE A 542 7.26 -0.82 -34.53
N ILE A 543 5.99 -1.13 -34.76
CA ILE A 543 4.90 -0.19 -34.59
C ILE A 543 4.03 -0.71 -33.45
N LEU A 544 4.00 0.03 -32.32
CA LEU A 544 3.12 -0.26 -31.20
C LEU A 544 1.77 0.44 -31.38
N ALA A 545 0.69 -0.29 -31.27
CA ALA A 545 -0.64 0.29 -31.22
C ALA A 545 -0.86 1.09 -29.89
N PRO A 546 -1.86 1.97 -29.79
CA PRO A 546 -2.28 2.52 -28.51
C PRO A 546 -2.57 1.40 -27.48
N GLN A 547 -2.12 1.58 -26.24
CA GLN A 547 -2.26 0.63 -25.13
C GLN A 547 -1.57 -0.74 -25.35
N GLU A 548 -0.72 -0.86 -26.37
CA GLU A 548 0.04 -2.08 -26.58
C GLU A 548 1.29 -2.12 -25.71
N SER A 549 1.51 -3.28 -25.08
CA SER A 549 2.77 -3.60 -24.42
C SER A 549 3.41 -4.84 -25.03
N ALA A 550 4.74 -4.88 -25.06
CA ALA A 550 5.52 -5.99 -25.54
C ALA A 550 6.76 -6.22 -24.68
N VAL A 551 7.07 -7.47 -24.41
CA VAL A 551 8.26 -7.93 -23.70
C VAL A 551 9.12 -8.74 -24.66
N VAL A 552 10.36 -8.31 -24.89
CA VAL A 552 11.20 -8.75 -25.99
C VAL A 552 12.58 -9.16 -25.50
N LEU A 553 13.02 -10.35 -25.84
CA LEU A 553 14.42 -10.77 -25.63
C LEU A 553 15.28 -10.20 -26.78
N LEU A 554 16.31 -9.42 -26.42
CA LEU A 554 17.30 -8.85 -27.33
C LEU A 554 18.57 -9.70 -27.43
#